data_7ddcaf97ebf82ee117b50e3e5d406c9e
#
_entry.id   7ddcaf97ebf82ee117b50e3e5d406c9e
#
_cell.length_a   1.000
_cell.length_b   1.000
_cell.length_c   1.000
_cell.angle_alpha   90.00
_cell.angle_beta   90.00
_cell.angle_gamma   90.00
#
_symmetry.space_group_name_H-M   'P 1'
#
loop_
_entity.id
_entity.type
_entity.pdbx_description
1 polymer ?
#
loop_
_entity_poly.entity_id
_entity_poly.type
_entity_poly.pdbx_seq_one_letter_code
_entity_poly.pdbx_strand_id
1 'polypeptide(L)'
;MVDELLPSHSMGKSLVSYVLGHAICEGYISNINEKLTGWKLVENTLFEDQVLIDLLNMAAGDQKYVGQRIEPQEDNILKKNQSVNVNTIPLEILLKKYFKNSKKSKAVYNYSALTTNVIMNYTIFKTGEDWEKLLHKVFNEHVKVKDDVYFYQTLKINEGSKNKICKTEPKYSNIWYQNKCDEVFDGKETGRYSFLANRYDYLRIAKTMMDDWHNDTCAGKYLKTIYKNRIKKKDNTKHATDVGLYTKTYGGQFHFDIFGIDKKRKIIGLSGFAGQQILIDLDNKRIIVVNSLYRNYNWKKIIHSTIKG
;
A
#
# COMPACT_ATOMS: atom_id res chain seq x y z
N MET A 1 22.87 12.23 -1.85
CA MET A 1 21.70 11.58 -2.48
C MET A 1 21.58 10.08 -2.22
N VAL A 2 22.64 9.44 -1.71
CA VAL A 2 22.61 7.98 -1.43
C VAL A 2 21.81 7.67 -0.17
N ASP A 3 21.85 8.53 0.82
CA ASP A 3 21.24 8.37 2.15
C ASP A 3 19.95 9.18 2.31
N GLU A 4 19.40 9.70 1.21
CA GLU A 4 18.18 10.51 1.23
C GLU A 4 16.95 9.59 1.35
N LEU A 5 16.06 9.92 2.29
CA LEU A 5 14.79 9.23 2.44
C LEU A 5 13.84 9.60 1.30
N LEU A 6 13.38 8.61 0.59
CA LEU A 6 12.53 8.74 -0.58
C LEU A 6 11.13 8.20 -0.27
N PRO A 7 10.06 8.92 -0.65
CA PRO A 7 8.70 8.45 -0.42
C PRO A 7 8.35 7.26 -1.33
N SER A 8 7.73 6.25 -0.75
CA SER A 8 7.25 5.08 -1.49
C SER A 8 6.06 5.40 -2.41
N HIS A 9 5.31 6.44 -2.08
CA HIS A 9 3.96 6.61 -2.62
C HIS A 9 3.18 5.29 -2.53
N SER A 10 2.54 4.87 -3.62
CA SER A 10 1.71 3.66 -3.61
C SER A 10 2.48 2.34 -3.47
N MET A 11 3.83 2.31 -3.58
CA MET A 11 4.59 1.12 -3.19
C MET A 11 4.37 0.76 -1.72
N GLY A 12 4.14 1.76 -0.86
CA GLY A 12 3.83 1.56 0.55
C GLY A 12 2.63 0.65 0.80
N LYS A 13 1.69 0.55 -0.15
CA LYS A 13 0.56 -0.38 -0.06
C LYS A 13 1.05 -1.84 0.04
N SER A 14 2.03 -2.18 -0.78
CA SER A 14 2.64 -3.51 -0.75
C SER A 14 3.44 -3.74 0.54
N LEU A 15 4.04 -2.68 1.09
CA LEU A 15 4.76 -2.76 2.38
C LEU A 15 3.80 -2.97 3.55
N VAL A 16 2.63 -2.32 3.54
CA VAL A 16 1.55 -2.61 4.51
C VAL A 16 1.16 -4.08 4.46
N SER A 17 0.98 -4.63 3.26
CA SER A 17 0.67 -6.04 3.09
C SER A 17 1.79 -6.95 3.60
N TYR A 18 3.05 -6.60 3.38
CA TYR A 18 4.18 -7.36 3.88
C TYR A 18 4.23 -7.38 5.42
N VAL A 19 4.01 -6.21 6.06
CA VAL A 19 3.89 -6.13 7.52
C VAL A 19 2.70 -6.93 8.04
N LEU A 20 1.55 -6.89 7.37
CA LEU A 20 0.40 -7.74 7.70
C LEU A 20 0.76 -9.24 7.58
N GLY A 21 1.53 -9.64 6.57
CA GLY A 21 2.05 -11.00 6.46
C GLY A 21 2.86 -11.41 7.69
N HIS A 22 3.70 -10.52 8.20
CA HIS A 22 4.43 -10.73 9.46
C HIS A 22 3.49 -10.75 10.68
N ALA A 23 2.46 -9.91 10.72
CA ALA A 23 1.44 -9.96 11.78
C ALA A 23 0.72 -11.32 11.83
N ILE A 24 0.48 -11.93 10.66
CA ILE A 24 -0.03 -13.31 10.58
C ILE A 24 1.02 -14.30 11.13
N CYS A 25 2.29 -14.14 10.77
CA CYS A 25 3.36 -15.01 11.24
C CYS A 25 3.56 -14.96 12.76
N GLU A 26 3.35 -13.80 13.36
CA GLU A 26 3.43 -13.60 14.81
C GLU A 26 2.12 -13.96 15.54
N GLY A 27 1.07 -14.36 14.83
CA GLY A 27 -0.19 -14.79 15.42
C GLY A 27 -1.17 -13.68 15.84
N TYR A 28 -0.88 -12.41 15.52
CA TYR A 28 -1.81 -11.30 15.76
C TYR A 28 -3.06 -11.37 14.87
N ILE A 29 -2.91 -11.91 13.69
CA ILE A 29 -3.96 -12.14 12.69
C ILE A 29 -3.90 -13.62 12.31
N SER A 30 -5.05 -14.31 12.27
CA SER A 30 -5.06 -15.75 12.06
C SER A 30 -4.62 -16.16 10.64
N ASN A 31 -5.14 -15.49 9.63
CA ASN A 31 -4.80 -15.69 8.21
C ASN A 31 -5.48 -14.64 7.32
N ILE A 32 -5.25 -14.72 6.00
CA ILE A 32 -5.84 -13.80 5.01
C ILE A 32 -7.37 -13.87 4.88
N ASN A 33 -8.01 -14.90 5.43
CA ASN A 33 -9.47 -15.05 5.41
C ASN A 33 -10.11 -14.54 6.71
N GLU A 34 -9.34 -13.99 7.63
CA GLU A 34 -9.87 -13.36 8.83
C GLU A 34 -10.81 -12.22 8.46
N LYS A 35 -11.93 -12.12 9.18
CA LYS A 35 -12.87 -11.01 9.02
C LYS A 35 -12.52 -9.84 9.92
N LEU A 36 -12.85 -8.65 9.49
CA LEU A 36 -12.72 -7.42 10.29
C LEU A 36 -13.85 -7.36 11.34
N THR A 37 -13.77 -8.22 12.33
CA THR A 37 -14.77 -8.30 13.43
C THR A 37 -14.25 -7.68 14.71
N GLY A 38 -15.16 -7.20 15.57
CA GLY A 38 -14.82 -6.65 16.89
C GLY A 38 -14.05 -5.33 16.86
N TRP A 39 -13.95 -4.70 15.71
CA TRP A 39 -13.29 -3.43 15.52
C TRP A 39 -14.33 -2.32 15.33
N LYS A 40 -14.60 -1.57 16.40
CA LYS A 40 -15.66 -0.53 16.45
C LYS A 40 -15.57 0.50 15.34
N LEU A 41 -14.38 0.74 14.80
CA LEU A 41 -14.17 1.72 13.75
C LEU A 41 -14.95 1.43 12.47
N VAL A 42 -15.10 0.16 12.13
CA VAL A 42 -15.76 -0.27 10.88
C VAL A 42 -17.23 -0.66 11.07
N GLU A 43 -17.73 -0.66 12.31
CA GLU A 43 -19.13 -0.97 12.60
C GLU A 43 -20.08 -0.07 11.81
N ASN A 44 -21.14 -0.66 11.26
CA ASN A 44 -22.12 0.02 10.42
C ASN A 44 -21.50 0.67 9.15
N THR A 45 -20.39 0.14 8.66
CA THR A 45 -19.80 0.54 7.38
C THR A 45 -19.69 -0.66 6.43
N LEU A 46 -19.41 -0.39 5.17
CA LEU A 46 -19.17 -1.47 4.20
C LEU A 46 -17.95 -2.36 4.54
N PHE A 47 -17.10 -1.94 5.48
CA PHE A 47 -15.90 -2.69 5.89
C PHE A 47 -16.18 -3.67 7.03
N GLU A 48 -17.32 -3.57 7.70
CA GLU A 48 -17.73 -4.51 8.75
C GLU A 48 -17.83 -5.93 8.18
N ASP A 49 -17.26 -6.89 8.91
CA ASP A 49 -17.23 -8.32 8.53
C ASP A 49 -16.60 -8.63 7.16
N GLN A 50 -15.89 -7.69 6.57
CA GLN A 50 -15.14 -7.96 5.34
C GLN A 50 -13.98 -8.92 5.61
N VAL A 51 -13.71 -9.77 4.63
CA VAL A 51 -12.58 -10.70 4.67
C VAL A 51 -11.31 -9.97 4.20
N LEU A 52 -10.21 -10.14 4.92
CA LEU A 52 -8.95 -9.46 4.62
C LEU A 52 -8.48 -9.65 3.18
N ILE A 53 -8.65 -10.85 2.60
CA ILE A 53 -8.21 -11.08 1.21
C ILE A 53 -8.94 -10.22 0.19
N ASP A 54 -10.21 -9.87 0.43
CA ASP A 54 -10.96 -8.97 -0.45
C ASP A 54 -10.35 -7.56 -0.42
N LEU A 55 -10.00 -7.07 0.77
CA LEU A 55 -9.32 -5.78 0.92
C LEU A 55 -7.90 -5.83 0.31
N LEU A 56 -7.15 -6.87 0.59
CA LEU A 56 -5.82 -7.10 0.04
C LEU A 56 -5.81 -7.12 -1.49
N ASN A 57 -6.87 -7.62 -2.10
CA ASN A 57 -7.04 -7.67 -3.55
C ASN A 57 -7.71 -6.41 -4.13
N MET A 58 -7.92 -5.35 -3.32
CA MET A 58 -8.65 -4.16 -3.75
C MET A 58 -10.06 -4.49 -4.28
N ALA A 59 -10.75 -5.43 -3.65
CA ALA A 59 -12.09 -5.89 -4.01
C ALA A 59 -13.10 -5.70 -2.87
N ALA A 60 -12.94 -4.62 -2.10
CA ALA A 60 -13.79 -4.31 -0.96
C ALA A 60 -15.25 -3.99 -1.30
N GLY A 61 -15.59 -3.81 -2.59
CA GLY A 61 -16.94 -3.41 -2.98
C GLY A 61 -17.25 -1.93 -2.69
N ASP A 62 -16.21 -1.11 -2.64
CA ASP A 62 -16.26 0.31 -2.25
C ASP A 62 -16.42 1.29 -3.45
N GLN A 63 -16.70 0.79 -4.65
CA GLN A 63 -16.69 1.56 -5.90
C GLN A 63 -17.66 2.75 -5.88
N LYS A 64 -18.76 2.65 -5.13
CA LYS A 64 -19.74 3.74 -5.01
C LYS A 64 -19.22 4.91 -4.16
N TYR A 65 -18.22 4.66 -3.32
CA TYR A 65 -17.72 5.63 -2.34
C TYR A 65 -16.35 6.17 -2.71
N VAL A 66 -15.45 5.29 -3.15
CA VAL A 66 -14.09 5.63 -3.54
C VAL A 66 -13.79 5.02 -4.90
N GLY A 67 -13.41 5.85 -5.84
CA GLY A 67 -13.02 5.40 -7.15
C GLY A 67 -11.91 6.29 -7.68
N GLN A 68 -10.78 5.72 -7.99
CA GLN A 68 -9.69 6.52 -8.52
C GLN A 68 -9.88 6.86 -9.98
N ARG A 69 -10.84 6.39 -10.72
CA ARG A 69 -10.94 6.72 -12.16
C ARG A 69 -12.04 5.93 -12.89
N ILE A 70 -13.05 5.50 -12.15
CA ILE A 70 -14.27 5.08 -12.80
C ILE A 70 -15.01 6.36 -13.20
N GLU A 71 -15.61 6.38 -14.38
CA GLU A 71 -16.48 7.47 -14.82
C GLU A 71 -17.33 8.00 -13.68
N PRO A 72 -17.53 9.32 -13.59
CA PRO A 72 -18.21 9.91 -12.44
C PRO A 72 -19.59 9.29 -12.32
N GLN A 73 -19.72 8.31 -11.43
CA GLN A 73 -21.04 7.98 -10.93
C GLN A 73 -21.46 9.18 -10.09
N GLU A 74 -22.57 9.78 -10.46
CA GLU A 74 -23.12 11.00 -9.84
C GLU A 74 -23.29 10.90 -8.31
N ASP A 75 -23.27 9.68 -7.77
CA ASP A 75 -23.48 9.35 -6.36
C ASP A 75 -22.23 9.12 -5.54
N ASN A 76 -21.04 9.36 -6.08
CA ASN A 76 -19.80 9.14 -5.30
C ASN A 76 -19.62 10.24 -4.25
N ILE A 77 -19.92 9.91 -3.00
CA ILE A 77 -19.93 10.85 -1.85
C ILE A 77 -18.59 11.58 -1.70
N LEU A 78 -17.47 10.88 -1.89
CA LEU A 78 -16.15 11.50 -1.78
C LEU A 78 -15.79 12.35 -3.00
N LYS A 79 -16.43 12.14 -4.13
CA LYS A 79 -16.22 12.92 -5.34
C LYS A 79 -17.03 14.24 -5.33
N LYS A 80 -18.25 14.23 -4.78
CA LYS A 80 -19.05 15.44 -4.54
C LYS A 80 -18.34 16.42 -3.60
N ASN A 81 -17.48 15.90 -2.70
CA ASN A 81 -16.66 16.69 -1.80
C ASN A 81 -15.21 16.68 -2.28
N GLN A 82 -14.88 17.43 -3.33
CA GLN A 82 -13.52 17.52 -3.93
C GLN A 82 -12.40 17.87 -2.93
N SER A 83 -12.76 18.36 -1.74
CA SER A 83 -11.84 18.67 -0.63
C SER A 83 -11.47 17.45 0.23
N VAL A 84 -12.13 16.30 0.06
CA VAL A 84 -11.89 15.12 0.90
C VAL A 84 -10.71 14.32 0.35
N ASN A 85 -9.57 14.50 0.97
CA ASN A 85 -8.40 13.68 0.66
C ASN A 85 -8.28 12.54 1.69
N VAL A 86 -8.54 11.30 1.24
CA VAL A 86 -8.47 10.08 2.07
C VAL A 86 -7.08 9.85 2.72
N ASN A 87 -6.06 10.55 2.26
CA ASN A 87 -4.72 10.44 2.82
C ASN A 87 -4.42 11.49 3.91
N THR A 88 -5.31 12.44 4.13
CA THR A 88 -5.08 13.54 5.06
C THR A 88 -6.10 13.62 6.18
N ILE A 89 -7.22 12.90 6.07
CA ILE A 89 -8.27 12.86 7.08
C ILE A 89 -8.09 11.60 7.93
N PRO A 90 -8.13 11.68 9.26
CA PRO A 90 -8.13 10.51 10.12
C PRO A 90 -9.17 9.48 9.69
N LEU A 91 -8.80 8.20 9.69
CA LEU A 91 -9.67 7.13 9.20
C LEU A 91 -11.00 7.10 9.95
N GLU A 92 -10.98 7.34 11.25
CA GLU A 92 -12.19 7.41 12.09
C GLU A 92 -13.16 8.46 11.59
N ILE A 93 -12.70 9.68 11.36
CA ILE A 93 -13.54 10.78 10.86
C ILE A 93 -14.10 10.43 9.48
N LEU A 94 -13.26 9.87 8.63
CA LEU A 94 -13.64 9.47 7.28
C LEU A 94 -14.76 8.43 7.31
N LEU A 95 -14.61 7.36 8.09
CA LEU A 95 -15.57 6.28 8.17
C LEU A 95 -16.88 6.72 8.84
N LYS A 96 -16.81 7.43 9.97
CA LYS A 96 -18.01 7.93 10.68
C LYS A 96 -18.82 8.93 9.85
N LYS A 97 -18.15 9.82 9.11
CA LYS A 97 -18.83 10.89 8.37
C LYS A 97 -19.35 10.44 7.00
N TYR A 98 -18.58 9.64 6.26
CA TYR A 98 -18.85 9.35 4.85
C TYR A 98 -19.26 7.90 4.56
N PHE A 99 -19.01 6.99 5.50
CA PHE A 99 -19.26 5.56 5.31
C PHE A 99 -20.30 4.99 6.27
N LYS A 100 -20.86 5.79 7.15
CA LYS A 100 -21.94 5.36 8.06
C LYS A 100 -23.12 4.79 7.25
N ASN A 101 -23.55 3.58 7.59
CA ASN A 101 -24.60 2.82 6.90
C ASN A 101 -24.28 2.51 5.43
N SER A 102 -23.01 2.61 5.02
CA SER A 102 -22.59 2.23 3.68
C SER A 102 -22.71 0.72 3.47
N LYS A 103 -23.04 0.31 2.24
CA LYS A 103 -23.15 -1.10 1.87
C LYS A 103 -22.16 -1.43 0.77
N LYS A 104 -21.52 -2.61 0.88
CA LYS A 104 -20.62 -3.08 -0.16
C LYS A 104 -21.36 -3.34 -1.46
N SER A 105 -20.73 -3.01 -2.56
CA SER A 105 -21.11 -3.41 -3.91
C SER A 105 -20.48 -4.78 -4.25
N LYS A 106 -20.67 -5.23 -5.49
CA LYS A 106 -20.00 -6.45 -5.98
C LYS A 106 -18.49 -6.35 -5.78
N ALA A 107 -17.88 -7.40 -5.21
CA ALA A 107 -16.44 -7.50 -5.05
C ALA A 107 -15.76 -7.60 -6.43
N VAL A 108 -15.20 -6.49 -6.89
CA VAL A 108 -14.41 -6.39 -8.12
C VAL A 108 -13.20 -5.49 -7.85
N TYR A 109 -12.13 -5.66 -8.61
CA TYR A 109 -10.95 -4.83 -8.47
C TYR A 109 -11.31 -3.34 -8.58
N ASN A 110 -11.05 -2.60 -7.52
CA ASN A 110 -11.20 -1.15 -7.44
C ASN A 110 -10.04 -0.56 -6.63
N TYR A 111 -9.07 0.01 -7.32
CA TYR A 111 -7.87 0.53 -6.67
C TYR A 111 -8.20 1.69 -5.72
N SER A 112 -7.95 1.54 -4.45
CA SER A 112 -8.35 2.47 -3.40
C SER A 112 -7.22 2.69 -2.37
N ALA A 113 -6.90 3.95 -2.09
CA ALA A 113 -6.03 4.32 -0.99
C ALA A 113 -6.67 4.02 0.37
N LEU A 114 -7.98 4.24 0.47
CA LEU A 114 -8.74 4.01 1.70
C LEU A 114 -8.67 2.56 2.13
N THR A 115 -8.88 1.62 1.21
CA THR A 115 -8.82 0.18 1.52
C THR A 115 -7.48 -0.22 2.14
N THR A 116 -6.37 0.32 1.65
CA THR A 116 -5.05 0.05 2.26
C THR A 116 -4.93 0.67 3.65
N ASN A 117 -5.45 1.90 3.84
CA ASN A 117 -5.43 2.52 5.17
C ASN A 117 -6.30 1.74 6.17
N VAL A 118 -7.42 1.14 5.71
CA VAL A 118 -8.21 0.22 6.54
C VAL A 118 -7.38 -1.01 6.93
N ILE A 119 -6.69 -1.66 5.99
CA ILE A 119 -5.82 -2.81 6.27
C ILE A 119 -4.74 -2.43 7.30
N MET A 120 -4.06 -1.32 7.10
CA MET A 120 -2.99 -0.88 7.99
C MET A 120 -3.51 -0.65 9.41
N ASN A 121 -4.60 0.11 9.55
CA ASN A 121 -5.16 0.43 10.86
C ASN A 121 -5.82 -0.80 11.52
N TYR A 122 -6.32 -1.77 10.74
CA TYR A 122 -6.72 -3.07 11.28
C TYR A 122 -5.52 -3.85 11.83
N THR A 123 -4.39 -3.83 11.14
CA THR A 123 -3.16 -4.46 11.64
C THR A 123 -2.70 -3.79 12.94
N ILE A 124 -2.73 -2.45 13.01
CA ILE A 124 -2.44 -1.69 14.23
C ILE A 124 -3.42 -2.09 15.36
N PHE A 125 -4.72 -2.18 15.07
CA PHE A 125 -5.73 -2.61 16.04
C PHE A 125 -5.45 -4.01 16.60
N LYS A 126 -5.06 -4.95 15.73
CA LYS A 126 -4.77 -6.35 16.12
C LYS A 126 -3.47 -6.49 16.91
N THR A 127 -2.48 -5.68 16.61
CA THR A 127 -1.19 -5.68 17.32
C THR A 127 -1.22 -4.85 18.60
N GLY A 128 -2.11 -3.85 18.66
CA GLY A 128 -2.22 -2.96 19.83
C GLY A 128 -0.88 -2.27 20.13
N GLU A 129 -0.40 -2.40 21.36
CA GLU A 129 0.86 -1.80 21.82
C GLU A 129 2.11 -2.44 21.19
N ASP A 130 2.00 -3.63 20.62
CA ASP A 130 3.10 -4.32 19.93
C ASP A 130 3.33 -3.83 18.50
N TRP A 131 2.60 -2.82 18.00
CA TRP A 131 2.74 -2.33 16.64
C TRP A 131 4.18 -1.90 16.29
N GLU A 132 4.77 -1.04 17.11
CA GLU A 132 6.15 -0.58 16.91
C GLU A 132 7.16 -1.72 17.02
N LYS A 133 6.95 -2.65 17.93
CA LYS A 133 7.76 -3.87 18.06
C LYS A 133 7.67 -4.74 16.82
N LEU A 134 6.47 -4.89 16.23
CA LEU A 134 6.30 -5.60 14.97
C LEU A 134 7.08 -4.91 13.83
N LEU A 135 6.98 -3.59 13.71
CA LEU A 135 7.74 -2.84 12.69
C LEU A 135 9.24 -3.02 12.87
N HIS A 136 9.74 -2.91 14.11
CA HIS A 136 11.16 -3.15 14.43
C HIS A 136 11.58 -4.57 14.03
N LYS A 137 10.79 -5.59 14.38
CA LYS A 137 11.06 -6.98 14.01
C LYS A 137 11.13 -7.16 12.48
N VAL A 138 10.20 -6.54 11.74
CA VAL A 138 10.16 -6.63 10.28
C VAL A 138 11.33 -5.90 9.63
N PHE A 139 11.52 -4.63 9.95
CA PHE A 139 12.45 -3.80 9.20
C PHE A 139 13.88 -3.85 9.74
N ASN A 140 14.07 -3.84 11.07
CA ASN A 140 15.40 -3.80 11.66
C ASN A 140 16.02 -5.20 11.82
N GLU A 141 15.24 -6.17 12.30
CA GLU A 141 15.78 -7.51 12.56
C GLU A 141 15.75 -8.40 11.31
N HIS A 142 14.62 -8.45 10.59
CA HIS A 142 14.45 -9.35 9.45
C HIS A 142 15.01 -8.76 8.16
N VAL A 143 14.60 -7.54 7.77
CA VAL A 143 15.10 -6.85 6.56
C VAL A 143 16.51 -6.30 6.76
N LYS A 144 16.87 -5.92 7.97
CA LYS A 144 18.17 -5.31 8.35
C LYS A 144 18.41 -3.98 7.62
N VAL A 145 17.38 -3.10 7.66
CA VAL A 145 17.54 -1.73 7.18
C VAL A 145 18.65 -1.03 7.95
N LYS A 146 19.34 -0.10 7.32
CA LYS A 146 20.46 0.62 7.94
C LYS A 146 20.06 1.97 8.49
N ASP A 147 19.04 2.59 7.91
CA ASP A 147 18.53 3.88 8.32
C ASP A 147 17.11 3.76 8.87
N ASP A 148 16.64 4.81 9.52
CA ASP A 148 15.26 4.86 9.99
C ASP A 148 14.29 4.78 8.82
N VAL A 149 13.36 3.84 8.90
CA VAL A 149 12.26 3.68 7.96
C VAL A 149 10.94 3.78 8.71
N TYR A 150 9.94 4.41 8.10
CA TYR A 150 8.66 4.59 8.77
C TYR A 150 7.50 4.80 7.82
N PHE A 151 6.30 4.42 8.29
CA PHE A 151 5.05 4.78 7.64
C PHE A 151 4.61 6.18 8.08
N TYR A 152 3.93 6.88 7.17
CA TYR A 152 3.29 8.14 7.53
C TYR A 152 2.16 7.92 8.53
N GLN A 153 1.92 8.94 9.35
CA GLN A 153 0.77 9.02 10.23
C GLN A 153 0.00 10.31 9.96
N THR A 154 -1.31 10.28 10.19
CA THR A 154 -2.13 11.49 10.12
C THR A 154 -2.15 12.16 11.49
N LEU A 155 -1.92 13.47 11.51
CA LEU A 155 -2.06 14.27 12.73
C LEU A 155 -3.47 14.14 13.31
N LYS A 156 -3.58 13.89 14.62
CA LYS A 156 -4.81 14.18 15.35
C LYS A 156 -5.02 15.69 15.32
N ILE A 157 -6.17 16.12 14.81
CA ILE A 157 -6.59 17.52 14.88
C ILE A 157 -7.10 17.73 16.30
N ASN A 158 -6.36 18.49 17.11
CA ASN A 158 -6.96 19.12 18.26
C ASN A 158 -7.94 20.19 17.74
N GLU A 159 -9.16 20.22 18.27
CA GLU A 159 -10.13 21.25 17.93
C GLU A 159 -9.45 22.63 18.03
N GLY A 160 -9.37 23.34 16.90
CA GLY A 160 -8.74 24.66 16.79
C GLY A 160 -7.37 24.72 16.09
N SER A 161 -6.69 23.62 15.82
CA SER A 161 -5.46 23.64 15.02
C SER A 161 -5.72 23.36 13.54
N LYS A 162 -5.26 24.23 12.68
CA LYS A 162 -5.25 23.97 11.23
C LYS A 162 -4.43 22.71 10.95
N ASN A 163 -4.95 21.79 10.13
CA ASN A 163 -4.29 20.59 9.67
C ASN A 163 -2.84 20.89 9.27
N LYS A 164 -1.89 20.62 10.13
CA LYS A 164 -0.48 20.55 9.75
C LYS A 164 -0.24 19.20 9.12
N ILE A 165 -0.43 19.12 7.81
CA ILE A 165 0.24 18.10 7.02
C ILE A 165 1.71 18.49 7.04
N CYS A 166 2.59 17.56 7.32
CA CYS A 166 4.01 17.79 7.11
C CYS A 166 4.26 17.93 5.62
N LYS A 167 4.05 19.14 5.12
CA LYS A 167 4.41 19.55 3.77
C LYS A 167 5.78 20.16 3.87
N THR A 168 6.74 19.56 3.20
CA THR A 168 7.84 20.35 2.69
C THR A 168 7.42 20.90 1.36
N GLU A 169 7.62 22.19 1.20
CA GLU A 169 7.61 22.76 -0.13
C GLU A 169 8.70 22.07 -0.94
N PRO A 170 8.39 21.60 -2.15
CA PRO A 170 9.40 21.00 -3.01
C PRO A 170 10.47 22.06 -3.27
N LYS A 171 11.70 21.76 -2.92
CA LYS A 171 12.87 22.63 -3.17
C LYS A 171 13.00 22.99 -4.67
N TYR A 172 12.35 22.15 -5.52
CA TYR A 172 12.25 22.32 -6.97
C TYR A 172 10.87 21.86 -7.43
N SER A 173 10.23 22.57 -8.32
CA SER A 173 8.86 22.33 -8.81
C SER A 173 8.61 20.94 -9.42
N ASN A 174 9.67 20.23 -9.80
CA ASN A 174 9.60 18.92 -10.45
C ASN A 174 10.00 17.76 -9.53
N ILE A 175 10.38 18.02 -8.28
CA ILE A 175 10.83 17.01 -7.32
C ILE A 175 9.73 16.76 -6.30
N TRP A 176 9.35 15.49 -6.15
CA TRP A 176 8.46 15.06 -5.08
C TRP A 176 9.29 14.61 -3.89
N TYR A 177 9.30 15.46 -2.90
CA TYR A 177 10.08 15.27 -1.70
C TYR A 177 9.19 15.58 -0.47
N GLN A 178 9.24 14.73 0.53
CA GLN A 178 8.56 14.95 1.81
C GLN A 178 9.56 14.69 2.92
N ASN A 179 9.72 15.65 3.81
CA ASN A 179 10.58 15.49 4.99
C ASN A 179 9.88 14.66 6.07
N LYS A 180 10.71 14.12 6.97
CA LYS A 180 10.28 13.51 8.22
C LYS A 180 9.51 14.54 9.05
N CYS A 181 8.36 14.13 9.56
CA CYS A 181 7.66 14.88 10.59
C CYS A 181 8.20 14.44 11.94
N ASP A 182 8.79 15.36 12.68
CA ASP A 182 9.36 15.08 14.00
C ASP A 182 8.29 15.04 15.12
N GLU A 183 7.01 15.17 14.79
CA GLU A 183 5.92 15.13 15.75
C GLU A 183 5.47 13.68 15.97
N VAL A 184 5.61 13.21 17.19
CA VAL A 184 5.08 11.92 17.65
C VAL A 184 3.57 12.02 17.75
N PHE A 185 2.87 11.11 17.07
CA PHE A 185 1.41 11.03 17.13
C PHE A 185 0.98 9.94 18.08
N ASP A 186 0.32 10.34 19.13
CA ASP A 186 -0.47 9.46 19.98
C ASP A 186 -1.86 9.35 19.36
N GLY A 187 -2.06 8.38 18.51
CA GLY A 187 -3.34 8.23 17.84
C GLY A 187 -3.60 6.85 17.31
N LYS A 188 -4.65 6.24 17.83
CA LYS A 188 -5.26 5.06 17.21
C LYS A 188 -5.75 5.46 15.81
N GLU A 189 -5.52 4.57 14.81
CA GLU A 189 -6.11 4.68 13.46
C GLU A 189 -5.59 5.86 12.61
N THR A 190 -4.38 6.31 12.90
CA THR A 190 -3.70 7.38 12.14
C THR A 190 -2.75 6.86 11.06
N GLY A 191 -2.50 5.56 11.01
CA GLY A 191 -1.57 4.94 10.07
C GLY A 191 -1.94 5.19 8.61
N ARG A 192 -0.93 5.49 7.80
CA ARG A 192 -1.02 5.70 6.36
C ARG A 192 -0.02 4.83 5.63
N TYR A 193 -0.42 4.31 4.50
CA TYR A 193 0.38 3.37 3.72
C TYR A 193 1.64 3.97 3.10
N SER A 194 1.77 5.26 2.99
CA SER A 194 2.97 5.87 2.44
C SER A 194 4.15 5.64 3.39
N PHE A 195 5.30 5.27 2.83
CA PHE A 195 6.47 4.82 3.56
C PHE A 195 7.71 5.59 3.11
N LEU A 196 8.64 5.79 3.99
CA LEU A 196 9.92 6.45 3.74
C LEU A 196 11.06 5.49 4.02
N ALA A 197 11.98 5.41 3.07
CA ALA A 197 13.24 4.69 3.18
C ALA A 197 14.25 5.26 2.18
N ASN A 198 15.52 5.01 2.38
CA ASN A 198 16.50 5.26 1.35
C ASN A 198 16.45 4.17 0.25
N ARG A 199 17.14 4.41 -0.87
CA ARG A 199 17.13 3.48 -2.01
C ARG A 199 17.70 2.11 -1.68
N TYR A 200 18.71 2.04 -0.87
CA TYR A 200 19.33 0.76 -0.49
C TYR A 200 18.45 -0.02 0.48
N ASP A 201 17.69 0.63 1.35
CA ASP A 201 16.75 -0.03 2.22
C ASP A 201 15.54 -0.56 1.44
N TYR A 202 15.07 0.15 0.40
CA TYR A 202 14.12 -0.44 -0.56
C TYR A 202 14.68 -1.69 -1.24
N LEU A 203 15.97 -1.69 -1.60
CA LEU A 203 16.61 -2.88 -2.18
C LEU A 203 16.72 -4.03 -1.15
N ARG A 204 17.03 -3.73 0.12
CA ARG A 204 17.05 -4.74 1.19
C ARG A 204 15.68 -5.36 1.40
N ILE A 205 14.63 -4.54 1.45
CA ILE A 205 13.25 -5.01 1.55
C ILE A 205 12.93 -5.96 0.38
N ALA A 206 13.24 -5.57 -0.84
CA ALA A 206 12.98 -6.38 -2.02
C ALA A 206 13.77 -7.69 -2.00
N LYS A 207 15.03 -7.65 -1.57
CA LYS A 207 15.88 -8.83 -1.42
C LYS A 207 15.33 -9.79 -0.39
N THR A 208 14.90 -9.27 0.76
CA THR A 208 14.32 -10.08 1.83
C THR A 208 13.02 -10.74 1.38
N MET A 209 12.13 -10.02 0.68
CA MET A 209 10.92 -10.63 0.08
C MET A 209 11.28 -11.77 -0.89
N MET A 210 12.34 -11.62 -1.69
CA MET A 210 12.81 -12.67 -2.60
C MET A 210 13.37 -13.88 -1.83
N ASP A 211 14.17 -13.63 -0.79
CA ASP A 211 14.73 -14.68 0.06
C ASP A 211 13.60 -15.42 0.81
N ASP A 212 12.64 -14.70 1.36
CA ASP A 212 11.45 -15.26 2.00
C ASP A 212 10.70 -16.22 1.06
N TRP A 213 10.47 -15.78 -0.18
CA TRP A 213 9.81 -16.59 -1.18
C TRP A 213 10.57 -17.89 -1.46
N HIS A 214 11.90 -17.83 -1.65
CA HIS A 214 12.69 -18.99 -1.98
C HIS A 214 12.92 -19.93 -0.81
N ASN A 215 13.03 -19.41 0.40
CA ASN A 215 13.29 -20.18 1.61
C ASN A 215 12.03 -20.68 2.32
N ASP A 216 10.83 -20.46 1.75
CA ASP A 216 9.57 -20.88 2.36
C ASP A 216 9.39 -20.42 3.81
N THR A 217 9.92 -19.25 4.14
CA THR A 217 9.65 -18.66 5.46
C THR A 217 8.15 -18.44 5.66
N CYS A 218 7.72 -18.12 6.86
CA CYS A 218 6.31 -17.79 7.09
C CYS A 218 5.86 -16.62 6.19
N ALA A 219 6.65 -15.54 6.10
CA ALA A 219 6.38 -14.42 5.20
C ALA A 219 6.41 -14.84 3.73
N GLY A 220 7.29 -15.77 3.34
CA GLY A 220 7.34 -16.35 2.01
C GLY A 220 6.10 -17.16 1.66
N LYS A 221 5.59 -17.95 2.60
CA LYS A 221 4.32 -18.67 2.44
C LYS A 221 3.13 -17.71 2.29
N TYR A 222 3.14 -16.60 3.04
CA TYR A 222 2.17 -15.53 2.84
C TYR A 222 2.25 -14.94 1.43
N LEU A 223 3.45 -14.57 0.94
CA LEU A 223 3.64 -14.04 -0.42
C LEU A 223 3.15 -15.03 -1.50
N LYS A 224 3.42 -16.33 -1.33
CA LYS A 224 2.91 -17.38 -2.23
C LYS A 224 1.38 -17.49 -2.19
N THR A 225 0.81 -17.35 -1.00
CA THR A 225 -0.65 -17.40 -0.81
C THR A 225 -1.34 -16.25 -1.51
N ILE A 226 -0.86 -15.01 -1.35
CA ILE A 226 -1.44 -13.85 -2.05
C ILE A 226 -1.23 -13.93 -3.56
N TYR A 227 -0.10 -14.44 -4.03
CA TYR A 227 0.14 -14.70 -5.45
C TYR A 227 -0.89 -15.68 -6.02
N LYS A 228 -1.19 -16.76 -5.31
CA LYS A 228 -2.20 -17.76 -5.70
C LYS A 228 -3.61 -17.16 -5.75
N ASN A 229 -3.94 -16.29 -4.81
CA ASN A 229 -5.27 -15.67 -4.67
C ASN A 229 -5.42 -14.32 -5.41
N ARG A 230 -4.47 -13.96 -6.31
CA ARG A 230 -4.54 -12.74 -7.09
C ARG A 230 -5.73 -12.74 -8.05
N ILE A 231 -6.32 -11.59 -8.26
CA ILE A 231 -7.47 -11.41 -9.13
C ILE A 231 -7.11 -10.62 -10.40
N LYS A 232 -7.91 -10.78 -11.45
CA LYS A 232 -7.74 -9.97 -12.66
C LYS A 232 -8.12 -8.52 -12.38
N LYS A 233 -7.30 -7.59 -12.83
CA LYS A 233 -7.73 -6.21 -12.99
C LYS A 233 -8.79 -6.20 -14.10
N LYS A 234 -9.86 -5.40 -13.94
CA LYS A 234 -10.80 -5.21 -15.04
C LYS A 234 -10.05 -4.76 -16.30
N ASP A 235 -10.50 -5.20 -17.47
CA ASP A 235 -9.96 -4.85 -18.78
C ASP A 235 -10.17 -3.36 -19.14
N ASN A 236 -9.98 -2.47 -18.20
CA ASN A 236 -9.88 -1.04 -18.45
C ASN A 236 -8.47 -0.76 -18.99
N THR A 237 -8.26 -1.13 -20.25
CA THR A 237 -7.02 -0.88 -20.98
C THR A 237 -6.58 0.58 -20.92
N LYS A 238 -7.50 1.53 -20.81
CA LYS A 238 -7.19 2.96 -20.61
C LYS A 238 -6.55 3.26 -19.25
N HIS A 239 -6.86 2.51 -18.21
CA HIS A 239 -6.33 2.76 -16.84
C HIS A 239 -5.09 1.94 -16.49
N ALA A 240 -4.82 0.84 -17.18
CA ALA A 240 -3.58 0.10 -17.03
C ALA A 240 -2.35 0.91 -17.47
N THR A 241 -2.54 1.92 -18.30
CA THR A 241 -1.46 2.69 -18.90
C THR A 241 -1.01 3.90 -18.09
N ASP A 242 -1.88 4.46 -17.24
CA ASP A 242 -1.59 5.76 -16.60
C ASP A 242 -1.00 5.67 -15.20
N VAL A 243 -1.18 4.55 -14.50
CA VAL A 243 -0.81 4.43 -13.09
C VAL A 243 -0.02 3.16 -12.84
N GLY A 244 1.27 3.21 -13.06
CA GLY A 244 2.17 2.20 -12.57
C GLY A 244 2.53 1.11 -13.58
N LEU A 245 2.92 -0.04 -13.08
CA LEU A 245 3.33 -1.20 -13.87
C LEU A 245 2.18 -1.72 -14.72
N TYR A 246 2.47 -1.98 -16.00
CA TYR A 246 1.55 -2.67 -16.91
C TYR A 246 1.37 -4.12 -16.46
N THR A 247 0.39 -4.39 -15.61
CA THR A 247 0.12 -5.71 -15.04
C THR A 247 -1.33 -6.12 -15.19
N LYS A 248 -1.55 -7.43 -15.37
CA LYS A 248 -2.90 -8.00 -15.62
C LYS A 248 -3.63 -8.36 -14.35
N THR A 249 -2.90 -8.69 -13.29
CA THR A 249 -3.49 -9.14 -12.03
C THR A 249 -2.96 -8.35 -10.84
N TYR A 250 -3.70 -8.42 -9.75
CA TYR A 250 -3.40 -7.76 -8.49
C TYR A 250 -3.76 -8.71 -7.33
N GLY A 251 -2.93 -8.75 -6.32
CA GLY A 251 -3.18 -9.59 -5.15
C GLY A 251 -2.34 -9.15 -3.98
N GLY A 252 -2.91 -9.16 -2.78
CA GLY A 252 -2.18 -8.80 -1.59
C GLY A 252 -1.52 -7.42 -1.63
N GLN A 253 -2.11 -6.44 -2.30
CA GLN A 253 -1.53 -5.12 -2.55
C GLN A 253 -0.29 -5.12 -3.46
N PHE A 254 -0.01 -6.22 -4.19
CA PHE A 254 1.07 -6.34 -5.17
C PHE A 254 0.54 -6.45 -6.59
N HIS A 255 1.41 -6.12 -7.53
CA HIS A 255 1.15 -6.20 -8.96
C HIS A 255 1.80 -7.46 -9.54
N PHE A 256 1.06 -8.19 -10.39
CA PHE A 256 1.54 -9.44 -11.01
C PHE A 256 1.21 -9.50 -12.50
N ASP A 257 1.79 -10.48 -13.18
CA ASP A 257 1.54 -10.77 -14.59
C ASP A 257 1.78 -9.55 -15.50
N ILE A 258 3.04 -9.12 -15.60
CA ILE A 258 3.47 -7.95 -16.39
C ILE A 258 3.16 -8.16 -17.87
N PHE A 259 2.59 -7.16 -18.54
CA PHE A 259 2.32 -7.22 -19.97
C PHE A 259 3.60 -7.42 -20.80
N GLY A 260 3.53 -8.33 -21.78
CA GLY A 260 4.65 -8.63 -22.67
C GLY A 260 5.73 -9.53 -22.08
N ILE A 261 5.48 -10.08 -20.87
CA ILE A 261 6.34 -11.10 -20.25
C ILE A 261 5.53 -12.40 -20.13
N ASP A 262 6.22 -13.53 -20.24
CA ASP A 262 5.60 -14.85 -20.07
C ASP A 262 4.92 -14.93 -18.70
N LYS A 263 3.66 -15.35 -18.67
CA LYS A 263 2.86 -15.52 -17.46
C LYS A 263 3.42 -16.57 -16.49
N LYS A 264 4.24 -17.51 -17.00
CA LYS A 264 4.90 -18.50 -16.17
C LYS A 264 5.99 -17.88 -15.30
N ARG A 265 6.58 -16.76 -15.75
CA ARG A 265 7.62 -16.03 -15.03
C ARG A 265 7.02 -15.28 -13.85
N LYS A 266 7.41 -15.64 -12.66
CA LYS A 266 6.88 -15.08 -11.41
C LYS A 266 7.61 -13.78 -11.07
N ILE A 267 6.91 -12.67 -11.20
CA ILE A 267 7.43 -11.35 -10.89
C ILE A 267 6.46 -10.67 -9.92
N ILE A 268 6.99 -10.20 -8.81
CA ILE A 268 6.28 -9.36 -7.84
C ILE A 268 6.60 -7.90 -8.15
N GLY A 269 5.58 -7.08 -8.34
CA GLY A 269 5.73 -5.66 -8.59
C GLY A 269 5.15 -4.81 -7.47
N LEU A 270 5.91 -3.83 -7.00
CA LEU A 270 5.47 -2.74 -6.15
C LEU A 270 5.52 -1.47 -6.99
N SER A 271 4.44 -0.71 -7.02
CA SER A 271 4.34 0.45 -7.90
C SER A 271 3.84 1.68 -7.15
N GLY A 272 4.56 2.78 -7.30
CA GLY A 272 4.25 4.08 -6.75
C GLY A 272 4.23 5.19 -7.80
N PHE A 273 3.58 6.29 -7.45
CA PHE A 273 3.50 7.48 -8.31
C PHE A 273 4.90 8.01 -8.61
N ALA A 274 5.02 8.72 -9.74
CA ALA A 274 6.26 9.37 -10.19
C ALA A 274 7.46 8.42 -10.40
N GLY A 275 7.20 7.13 -10.67
CA GLY A 275 8.28 6.18 -10.99
C GLY A 275 8.94 5.51 -9.78
N GLN A 276 8.26 5.48 -8.65
CA GLN A 276 8.68 4.64 -7.53
C GLN A 276 8.31 3.19 -7.87
N GLN A 277 9.29 2.34 -8.14
CA GLN A 277 9.05 0.97 -8.61
C GLN A 277 10.02 -0.02 -7.98
N ILE A 278 9.51 -1.17 -7.59
CA ILE A 278 10.29 -2.34 -7.27
C ILE A 278 9.74 -3.51 -8.09
N LEU A 279 10.61 -4.22 -8.77
CA LEU A 279 10.32 -5.48 -9.43
C LEU A 279 11.21 -6.57 -8.87
N ILE A 280 10.61 -7.66 -8.45
CA ILE A 280 11.29 -8.84 -7.91
C ILE A 280 10.99 -10.01 -8.86
N ASP A 281 11.95 -10.32 -9.72
CA ASP A 281 11.89 -11.45 -10.63
C ASP A 281 12.38 -12.69 -9.91
N LEU A 282 11.44 -13.45 -9.43
CA LEU A 282 11.71 -14.61 -8.58
C LEU A 282 12.40 -15.74 -9.33
N ASP A 283 12.03 -15.97 -10.58
CA ASP A 283 12.58 -17.08 -11.37
C ASP A 283 14.02 -16.80 -11.83
N ASN A 284 14.36 -15.54 -12.13
CA ASN A 284 15.71 -15.14 -12.53
C ASN A 284 16.54 -14.53 -11.39
N LYS A 285 16.01 -14.49 -10.17
CA LYS A 285 16.68 -13.90 -8.99
C LYS A 285 17.21 -12.49 -9.25
N ARG A 286 16.39 -11.66 -9.90
CA ARG A 286 16.72 -10.29 -10.27
C ARG A 286 15.82 -9.29 -9.56
N ILE A 287 16.40 -8.20 -9.09
CA ILE A 287 15.66 -7.10 -8.46
C ILE A 287 15.96 -5.82 -9.22
N ILE A 288 14.91 -5.04 -9.48
CA ILE A 288 14.99 -3.69 -10.04
C ILE A 288 14.34 -2.75 -9.05
N VAL A 289 15.08 -1.75 -8.58
CA VAL A 289 14.57 -0.66 -7.75
C VAL A 289 14.74 0.65 -8.51
N VAL A 290 13.66 1.36 -8.70
CA VAL A 290 13.66 2.72 -9.26
C VAL A 290 13.01 3.66 -8.26
N ASN A 291 13.78 4.64 -7.82
CA ASN A 291 13.28 5.76 -7.05
C ASN A 291 13.53 7.03 -7.87
N SER A 292 12.49 7.53 -8.51
CA SER A 292 12.57 8.75 -9.30
C SER A 292 12.30 9.97 -8.43
N LEU A 293 13.17 10.96 -8.55
CA LEU A 293 12.97 12.29 -7.98
C LEU A 293 12.22 13.22 -8.94
N TYR A 294 12.13 12.83 -10.21
CA TYR A 294 11.53 13.65 -11.26
C TYR A 294 10.20 13.03 -11.73
N ARG A 295 9.15 13.83 -11.70
CA ARG A 295 7.79 13.41 -12.04
C ARG A 295 7.67 12.87 -13.48
N ASN A 296 8.44 13.41 -14.41
CA ASN A 296 8.37 13.11 -15.84
C ASN A 296 9.44 12.11 -16.31
N TYR A 297 10.12 11.45 -15.40
CA TYR A 297 11.13 10.45 -15.75
C TYR A 297 10.50 9.23 -16.44
N ASN A 298 11.03 8.87 -17.61
CA ASN A 298 10.50 7.72 -18.38
C ASN A 298 10.99 6.37 -17.86
N TRP A 299 10.64 6.06 -16.61
CA TRP A 299 10.99 4.83 -15.93
C TRP A 299 10.41 3.58 -16.60
N LYS A 300 9.27 3.69 -17.28
CA LYS A 300 8.58 2.57 -17.95
C LYS A 300 9.47 1.91 -18.98
N LYS A 301 10.09 2.68 -19.87
CA LYS A 301 11.00 2.16 -20.91
C LYS A 301 12.17 1.39 -20.29
N ILE A 302 12.78 1.95 -19.26
CA ILE A 302 13.94 1.35 -18.59
C ILE A 302 13.56 0.03 -17.93
N ILE A 303 12.51 0.03 -17.12
CA ILE A 303 12.04 -1.19 -16.44
C ILE A 303 11.70 -2.28 -17.46
N HIS A 304 10.91 -1.96 -18.49
CA HIS A 304 10.52 -2.96 -19.48
C HIS A 304 11.71 -3.50 -20.29
N SER A 305 12.66 -2.66 -20.67
CA SER A 305 13.86 -3.14 -21.36
C SER A 305 14.71 -4.03 -20.45
N THR A 306 14.90 -3.62 -19.19
CA THR A 306 15.71 -4.39 -18.22
C THR A 306 15.09 -5.72 -17.84
N ILE A 307 13.77 -5.79 -17.66
CA ILE A 307 13.11 -7.02 -17.22
C ILE A 307 12.93 -8.04 -18.37
N LYS A 308 12.83 -7.57 -19.63
CA LYS A 308 12.72 -8.45 -20.80
C LYS A 308 14.02 -9.14 -21.16
N GLY A 309 15.16 -8.43 -21.01
CA GLY A 309 16.50 -8.99 -21.18
C GLY A 309 16.91 -9.83 -20.01
#